data_69a93252fadd93ef7b1aa39ceaf517cc
#
_entry.id   69a93252fadd93ef7b1aa39ceaf517cc
#
_cell.length_a   1.000
_cell.length_b   1.000
_cell.length_c   1.000
_cell.angle_alpha   90.00
_cell.angle_beta   90.00
_cell.angle_gamma   90.00
#
_symmetry.space_group_name_H-M   'P 1'
#
loop_
_entity.id
_entity.type
_entity.pdbx_description
1 polymer ?
#
loop_
_entity_poly.entity_id
_entity_poly.type
_entity_poly.pdbx_seq_one_letter_code
_entity_poly.pdbx_strand_id
1 'polypeptide(L)'
;MRRYWVDKSRVSATHVVLDGEEFHHIVGVCRQEVGSRFEVLVEGNQALLVELETLSKKSAIARVIESRKVPSLPQPWLNLVMGVPRFPVFEAVLEKCVELGVKSVTPLFSDFSFVKSEIPFSKQDRWSKIIKSATQQSGRGDLMVLQSPQKIANYLHEYSCLNVQKYGLFAYEGETTLNLKQAVGRILLSTLESKSVQGHRVGQNESGQIPPEVYLFVGGEGGWSVQEAELF
;
A
#
# COMPACT_ATOMS: atom_id res chain seq x y z
N MET A 1 15.69 -2.76 15.54
CA MET A 1 15.18 -4.16 15.55
C MET A 1 14.75 -4.54 14.15
N ARG A 2 15.02 -5.77 13.70
CA ARG A 2 14.57 -6.25 12.38
C ARG A 2 13.09 -6.57 12.42
N ARG A 3 12.39 -6.34 11.28
CA ARG A 3 10.95 -6.61 11.11
C ARG A 3 10.72 -7.52 9.94
N TYR A 4 9.76 -8.42 10.09
CA TYR A 4 9.39 -9.37 9.05
C TYR A 4 7.88 -9.42 8.93
N TRP A 5 7.36 -9.44 7.69
CA TRP A 5 5.94 -9.63 7.42
C TRP A 5 5.63 -11.13 7.37
N VAL A 6 4.66 -11.56 8.17
CA VAL A 6 4.21 -12.95 8.22
C VAL A 6 2.69 -13.01 8.02
N ASP A 7 2.25 -13.99 7.26
CA ASP A 7 0.83 -14.23 7.03
C ASP A 7 0.11 -14.57 8.34
N LYS A 8 -1.09 -14.00 8.51
CA LYS A 8 -1.89 -14.19 9.72
C LYS A 8 -2.23 -15.65 10.03
N SER A 9 -2.34 -16.50 9.00
CA SER A 9 -2.61 -17.94 9.16
C SER A 9 -1.50 -18.69 9.90
N ARG A 10 -0.29 -18.10 9.95
CA ARG A 10 0.88 -18.68 10.64
C ARG A 10 1.07 -18.16 12.05
N VAL A 11 0.14 -17.35 12.53
CA VAL A 11 0.19 -16.70 13.84
C VAL A 11 -0.89 -17.26 14.75
N SER A 12 -0.49 -17.74 15.93
CA SER A 12 -1.38 -18.09 17.03
C SER A 12 -1.25 -17.06 18.16
N ALA A 13 -2.02 -17.23 19.23
CA ALA A 13 -1.93 -16.34 20.39
C ALA A 13 -0.54 -16.36 21.07
N THR A 14 0.19 -17.47 20.96
CA THR A 14 1.44 -17.71 21.69
C THR A 14 2.65 -17.90 20.79
N HIS A 15 2.47 -18.29 19.54
CA HIS A 15 3.57 -18.65 18.65
C HIS A 15 3.33 -18.19 17.22
N VAL A 16 4.43 -18.00 16.51
CA VAL A 16 4.51 -17.75 15.07
C VAL A 16 5.29 -18.89 14.42
N VAL A 17 4.70 -19.49 13.39
CA VAL A 17 5.36 -20.51 12.58
C VAL A 17 6.03 -19.84 11.38
N LEU A 18 7.31 -20.08 11.21
CA LEU A 18 8.12 -19.56 10.11
C LEU A 18 8.51 -20.72 9.20
N ASP A 19 8.07 -20.71 7.95
CA ASP A 19 8.43 -21.70 6.93
C ASP A 19 8.59 -21.05 5.57
N GLY A 20 8.96 -21.81 4.54
CA GLY A 20 9.09 -21.35 3.16
C GLY A 20 10.06 -20.18 2.99
N GLU A 21 9.61 -19.11 2.29
CA GLU A 21 10.42 -17.93 2.01
C GLU A 21 10.78 -17.14 3.27
N GLU A 22 9.85 -17.02 4.23
CA GLU A 22 10.09 -16.33 5.51
C GLU A 22 11.19 -17.03 6.31
N PHE A 23 11.11 -18.36 6.43
CA PHE A 23 12.15 -19.14 7.10
C PHE A 23 13.50 -18.95 6.43
N HIS A 24 13.56 -19.11 5.10
CA HIS A 24 14.79 -18.93 4.36
C HIS A 24 15.40 -17.53 4.57
N HIS A 25 14.56 -16.49 4.53
CA HIS A 25 15.02 -15.13 4.72
C HIS A 25 15.48 -14.86 6.16
N ILE A 26 14.70 -15.27 7.16
CA ILE A 26 14.97 -14.99 8.59
C ILE A 26 16.19 -15.79 9.07
N VAL A 27 16.21 -17.07 8.79
CA VAL A 27 17.25 -17.98 9.28
C VAL A 27 18.44 -18.07 8.32
N GLY A 28 18.17 -18.27 7.02
CA GLY A 28 19.22 -18.47 6.02
C GLY A 28 19.97 -17.17 5.68
N VAL A 29 19.26 -16.09 5.38
CA VAL A 29 19.84 -14.81 4.95
C VAL A 29 20.21 -13.94 6.17
N CYS A 30 19.27 -13.72 7.07
CA CYS A 30 19.46 -12.85 8.23
C CYS A 30 20.13 -13.53 9.41
N ARG A 31 20.35 -14.85 9.34
CA ARG A 31 21.10 -15.67 10.31
C ARG A 31 20.57 -15.50 11.74
N GLN A 32 19.22 -15.49 11.88
CA GLN A 32 18.63 -15.53 13.20
C GLN A 32 18.78 -16.93 13.81
N GLU A 33 19.11 -16.99 15.08
CA GLU A 33 19.36 -18.23 15.83
C GLU A 33 18.35 -18.35 16.99
N VAL A 34 18.27 -19.52 17.61
CA VAL A 34 17.46 -19.74 18.83
C VAL A 34 17.84 -18.68 19.88
N GLY A 35 16.84 -18.04 20.48
CA GLY A 35 17.00 -16.91 21.39
C GLY A 35 17.04 -15.53 20.72
N SER A 36 17.15 -15.47 19.39
CA SER A 36 17.07 -14.18 18.67
C SER A 36 15.69 -13.55 18.80
N ARG A 37 15.66 -12.23 19.00
CA ARG A 37 14.43 -11.43 19.10
C ARG A 37 14.28 -10.52 17.90
N PHE A 38 13.07 -10.52 17.33
CA PHE A 38 12.71 -9.66 16.20
C PHE A 38 11.21 -9.36 16.22
N GLU A 39 10.80 -8.40 15.41
CA GLU A 39 9.40 -8.01 15.29
C GLU A 39 8.75 -8.67 14.06
N VAL A 40 7.56 -9.22 14.24
CA VAL A 40 6.73 -9.76 13.17
C VAL A 40 5.54 -8.83 12.96
N LEU A 41 5.39 -8.32 11.74
CA LEU A 41 4.24 -7.56 11.31
C LEU A 41 3.19 -8.51 10.75
N VAL A 42 1.93 -8.32 11.13
CA VAL A 42 0.81 -9.16 10.72
C VAL A 42 -0.33 -8.26 10.24
N GLU A 43 -1.08 -8.76 9.28
CA GLU A 43 -2.29 -8.09 8.79
C GLU A 43 -3.23 -7.69 9.94
N GLY A 44 -3.85 -6.51 9.83
CA GLY A 44 -4.72 -5.95 10.87
C GLY A 44 -3.99 -5.02 11.83
N ASN A 45 -2.92 -4.39 11.38
CA ASN A 45 -2.14 -3.40 12.15
C ASN A 45 -1.60 -3.97 13.48
N GLN A 46 -1.08 -5.18 13.44
CA GLN A 46 -0.49 -5.84 14.59
C GLN A 46 1.00 -6.07 14.41
N ALA A 47 1.77 -5.78 15.44
CA ALA A 47 3.17 -6.13 15.53
C ALA A 47 3.41 -7.00 16.77
N LEU A 48 4.15 -8.09 16.58
CA LEU A 48 4.49 -9.06 17.60
C LEU A 48 5.99 -9.05 17.83
N LEU A 49 6.43 -8.81 19.04
CA LEU A 49 7.80 -9.11 19.45
C LEU A 49 7.88 -10.60 19.70
N VAL A 50 8.75 -11.29 18.99
CA VAL A 50 8.92 -12.72 19.11
C VAL A 50 10.35 -13.12 19.43
N GLU A 51 10.52 -14.27 20.08
CA GLU A 51 11.82 -14.90 20.35
C GLU A 51 11.84 -16.27 19.65
N LEU A 52 12.88 -16.52 18.86
CA LEU A 52 13.05 -17.77 18.15
C LEU A 52 13.32 -18.91 19.18
N GLU A 53 12.39 -19.84 19.28
CA GLU A 53 12.41 -20.88 20.31
C GLU A 53 12.93 -22.22 19.77
N THR A 54 12.49 -22.62 18.59
CA THR A 54 12.92 -23.86 17.96
C THR A 54 13.29 -23.65 16.50
N LEU A 55 14.30 -24.41 16.07
CA LEU A 55 14.81 -24.40 14.71
C LEU A 55 14.86 -25.82 14.15
N SER A 56 14.20 -26.03 13.02
CA SER A 56 14.21 -27.27 12.25
C SER A 56 14.85 -27.06 10.89
N LYS A 57 15.01 -28.11 10.09
CA LYS A 57 15.62 -28.00 8.76
C LYS A 57 14.89 -27.09 7.77
N LYS A 58 13.56 -26.94 7.90
CA LYS A 58 12.71 -26.20 6.94
C LYS A 58 11.71 -25.26 7.61
N SER A 59 11.72 -25.18 8.93
CA SER A 59 10.79 -24.32 9.69
C SER A 59 11.39 -23.90 11.02
N ALA A 60 10.83 -22.87 11.59
CA ALA A 60 11.15 -22.42 12.94
C ALA A 60 9.86 -22.02 13.66
N ILE A 61 9.89 -22.08 14.98
CA ILE A 61 8.81 -21.59 15.85
C ILE A 61 9.37 -20.47 16.69
N ALA A 62 8.69 -19.33 16.68
CA ALA A 62 9.02 -18.19 17.52
C ALA A 62 7.88 -17.96 18.53
N ARG A 63 8.22 -17.83 19.80
CA ARG A 63 7.28 -17.53 20.88
C ARG A 63 6.96 -16.06 20.91
N VAL A 64 5.69 -15.70 21.03
CA VAL A 64 5.24 -14.32 21.18
C VAL A 64 5.55 -13.83 22.60
N ILE A 65 6.31 -12.75 22.69
CA ILE A 65 6.66 -12.10 23.96
C ILE A 65 5.69 -10.96 24.24
N GLU A 66 5.42 -10.15 23.22
CA GLU A 66 4.61 -8.93 23.33
C GLU A 66 3.82 -8.72 22.03
N SER A 67 2.63 -8.17 22.16
CA SER A 67 1.79 -7.75 21.04
C SER A 67 1.43 -6.28 21.19
N ARG A 68 1.57 -5.52 20.11
CA ARG A 68 1.15 -4.11 20.06
C ARG A 68 0.38 -3.79 18.78
N LYS A 69 -0.47 -2.79 18.86
CA LYS A 69 -1.09 -2.22 17.66
C LYS A 69 -0.11 -1.27 16.95
N VAL A 70 -0.06 -1.38 15.62
CA VAL A 70 0.60 -0.42 14.75
C VAL A 70 -0.43 0.61 14.32
N PRO A 71 -0.11 1.90 14.25
CA PRO A 71 -1.03 2.91 13.75
C PRO A 71 -1.55 2.56 12.35
N SER A 72 -2.85 2.72 12.15
CA SER A 72 -3.44 2.61 10.81
C SER A 72 -3.03 3.80 9.93
N LEU A 73 -3.19 3.66 8.62
CA LEU A 73 -2.94 4.75 7.68
C LEU A 73 -3.78 5.99 8.04
N PRO A 74 -3.19 7.19 7.94
CA PRO A 74 -3.92 8.44 8.13
C PRO A 74 -5.00 8.61 7.07
N GLN A 75 -6.04 9.35 7.41
CA GLN A 75 -7.14 9.68 6.51
C GLN A 75 -7.01 11.14 6.03
N PRO A 76 -7.45 11.44 4.80
CA PRO A 76 -8.06 10.55 3.79
C PRO A 76 -7.06 9.54 3.23
N TRP A 77 -7.55 8.37 2.77
CA TRP A 77 -6.66 7.39 2.15
C TRP A 77 -6.24 7.82 0.75
N LEU A 78 -4.96 7.72 0.46
CA LEU A 78 -4.39 8.08 -0.83
C LEU A 78 -4.22 6.84 -1.71
N ASN A 79 -4.76 6.88 -2.92
CA ASN A 79 -4.62 5.87 -3.96
C ASN A 79 -3.89 6.49 -5.16
N LEU A 80 -2.83 5.85 -5.63
CA LEU A 80 -2.11 6.27 -6.82
C LEU A 80 -2.59 5.47 -8.03
N VAL A 81 -3.00 6.16 -9.08
CA VAL A 81 -3.42 5.59 -10.36
C VAL A 81 -2.45 6.11 -11.41
N MET A 82 -1.62 5.23 -11.96
CA MET A 82 -0.44 5.67 -12.70
C MET A 82 -0.25 4.92 -14.03
N GLY A 83 -0.05 5.67 -15.12
CA GLY A 83 0.46 5.09 -16.36
C GLY A 83 1.81 4.40 -16.11
N VAL A 84 1.94 3.13 -16.55
CA VAL A 84 3.15 2.33 -16.26
C VAL A 84 4.38 2.93 -16.92
N PRO A 85 5.35 3.46 -16.15
CA PRO A 85 6.64 3.88 -16.67
C PRO A 85 7.57 2.67 -16.87
N ARG A 86 8.83 2.89 -17.21
CA ARG A 86 9.83 1.81 -17.23
C ARG A 86 9.86 1.09 -15.88
N PHE A 87 9.98 -0.23 -15.90
CA PHE A 87 9.87 -1.06 -14.70
C PHE A 87 10.78 -0.64 -13.53
N PRO A 88 12.06 -0.26 -13.74
CA PRO A 88 12.88 0.20 -12.62
C PRO A 88 12.34 1.48 -11.95
N VAL A 89 11.74 2.39 -12.73
CA VAL A 89 11.11 3.60 -12.21
C VAL A 89 9.85 3.23 -11.42
N PHE A 90 9.02 2.33 -11.97
CA PHE A 90 7.81 1.87 -11.28
C PHE A 90 8.14 1.15 -9.96
N GLU A 91 9.20 0.33 -9.95
CA GLU A 91 9.68 -0.35 -8.75
C GLU A 91 10.08 0.66 -7.64
N ALA A 92 10.78 1.74 -8.01
CA ALA A 92 11.11 2.82 -7.09
C ALA A 92 9.87 3.58 -6.58
N VAL A 93 8.88 3.82 -7.46
CA VAL A 93 7.60 4.44 -7.08
C VAL A 93 6.87 3.57 -6.07
N LEU A 94 6.79 2.25 -6.28
CA LEU A 94 6.14 1.32 -5.34
C LEU A 94 6.77 1.39 -3.94
N GLU A 95 8.10 1.38 -3.87
CA GLU A 95 8.83 1.51 -2.61
C GLU A 95 8.46 2.81 -1.89
N LYS A 96 8.52 3.95 -2.59
CA LYS A 96 8.18 5.26 -2.01
C LYS A 96 6.70 5.39 -1.65
N CYS A 97 5.79 4.80 -2.42
CA CYS A 97 4.38 4.76 -2.08
C CYS A 97 4.12 4.05 -0.74
N VAL A 98 4.80 2.93 -0.49
CA VAL A 98 4.70 2.25 0.80
C VAL A 98 5.19 3.12 1.93
N GLU A 99 6.38 3.74 1.79
CA GLU A 99 6.98 4.62 2.80
C GLU A 99 6.10 5.84 3.11
N LEU A 100 5.46 6.43 2.10
CA LEU A 100 4.60 7.60 2.21
C LEU A 100 3.16 7.28 2.66
N GLY A 101 2.83 6.01 2.87
CA GLY A 101 1.52 5.62 3.37
C GLY A 101 0.42 5.60 2.30
N VAL A 102 0.76 5.42 1.03
CA VAL A 102 -0.22 5.21 -0.04
C VAL A 102 -0.98 3.90 0.23
N LYS A 103 -2.32 3.91 0.12
CA LYS A 103 -3.17 2.76 0.37
C LYS A 103 -3.09 1.75 -0.78
N SER A 104 -3.19 2.23 -2.01
CA SER A 104 -3.13 1.37 -3.19
C SER A 104 -2.44 2.03 -4.37
N VAL A 105 -1.89 1.19 -5.25
CA VAL A 105 -1.36 1.61 -6.55
C VAL A 105 -2.05 0.81 -7.64
N THR A 106 -2.59 1.51 -8.66
CA THR A 106 -3.18 0.92 -9.85
C THR A 106 -2.33 1.26 -11.07
N PRO A 107 -1.66 0.27 -11.68
CA PRO A 107 -0.95 0.47 -12.93
C PRO A 107 -1.94 0.62 -14.09
N LEU A 108 -1.79 1.65 -14.91
CA LEU A 108 -2.63 1.85 -16.10
C LEU A 108 -1.84 1.61 -17.40
N PHE A 109 -2.50 1.01 -18.36
CA PHE A 109 -2.08 1.03 -19.76
C PHE A 109 -2.64 2.30 -20.40
N SER A 110 -1.76 3.27 -20.59
CA SER A 110 -2.03 4.57 -21.22
C SER A 110 -1.26 4.72 -22.53
N ASP A 111 -1.57 5.75 -23.30
CA ASP A 111 -0.92 6.00 -24.61
C ASP A 111 0.59 6.15 -24.52
N PHE A 112 1.09 6.72 -23.42
CA PHE A 112 2.52 6.92 -23.18
C PHE A 112 3.11 5.97 -22.13
N SER A 113 2.37 4.89 -21.74
CA SER A 113 2.92 3.84 -20.90
C SER A 113 4.05 3.09 -21.60
N PHE A 114 5.02 2.63 -20.84
CA PHE A 114 6.09 1.77 -21.32
C PHE A 114 5.58 0.43 -21.88
N VAL A 115 4.52 -0.12 -21.28
CA VAL A 115 3.79 -1.31 -21.74
C VAL A 115 2.34 -0.95 -22.05
N LYS A 116 1.78 -1.53 -23.10
CA LYS A 116 0.45 -1.17 -23.63
C LYS A 116 -0.68 -2.14 -23.27
N SER A 117 -0.38 -3.36 -22.89
CA SER A 117 -1.43 -4.39 -22.73
C SER A 117 -1.18 -5.40 -21.62
N GLU A 118 0.03 -5.87 -21.43
CA GLU A 118 0.31 -6.96 -20.51
C GLU A 118 1.62 -6.77 -19.76
N ILE A 119 1.61 -7.13 -18.49
CA ILE A 119 2.80 -7.10 -17.63
C ILE A 119 3.12 -8.54 -17.24
N PRO A 120 4.35 -9.02 -17.51
CA PRO A 120 4.74 -10.38 -17.17
C PRO A 120 4.53 -10.69 -15.67
N PHE A 121 4.03 -11.90 -15.38
CA PHE A 121 3.79 -12.35 -14.02
C PHE A 121 5.04 -12.22 -13.12
N SER A 122 6.23 -12.52 -13.65
CA SER A 122 7.50 -12.36 -12.93
C SER A 122 7.76 -10.93 -12.46
N LYS A 123 7.24 -9.92 -13.18
CA LYS A 123 7.32 -8.52 -12.76
C LYS A 123 6.33 -8.21 -11.65
N GLN A 124 5.11 -8.72 -11.75
CA GLN A 124 4.10 -8.53 -10.71
C GLN A 124 4.51 -9.21 -9.39
N ASP A 125 5.09 -10.42 -9.45
CA ASP A 125 5.66 -11.11 -8.30
C ASP A 125 6.80 -10.29 -7.66
N ARG A 126 7.72 -9.76 -8.48
CA ARG A 126 8.78 -8.88 -8.01
C ARG A 126 8.24 -7.62 -7.32
N TRP A 127 7.20 -6.99 -7.86
CA TRP A 127 6.56 -5.82 -7.27
C TRP A 127 5.94 -6.12 -5.90
N SER A 128 5.29 -7.25 -5.77
CA SER A 128 4.76 -7.72 -4.48
C SER A 128 5.87 -7.90 -3.44
N LYS A 129 7.03 -8.41 -3.85
CA LYS A 129 8.21 -8.55 -2.98
C LYS A 129 8.79 -7.20 -2.57
N ILE A 130 8.81 -6.22 -3.47
CA ILE A 130 9.23 -4.84 -3.17
C ILE A 130 8.29 -4.22 -2.14
N ILE A 131 6.98 -4.32 -2.32
CA ILE A 131 5.97 -3.81 -1.38
C ILE A 131 6.17 -4.44 0.00
N LYS A 132 6.33 -5.78 0.06
CA LYS A 132 6.58 -6.50 1.31
C LYS A 132 7.86 -6.01 2.00
N SER A 133 8.95 -5.87 1.25
CA SER A 133 10.23 -5.39 1.77
C SER A 133 10.12 -3.96 2.31
N ALA A 134 9.51 -3.05 1.55
CA ALA A 134 9.31 -1.66 1.97
C ALA A 134 8.39 -1.55 3.21
N THR A 135 7.36 -2.41 3.30
CA THR A 135 6.49 -2.51 4.49
C THR A 135 7.28 -2.91 5.74
N GLN A 136 8.18 -3.89 5.61
CA GLN A 136 9.05 -4.32 6.69
C GLN A 136 10.01 -3.20 7.16
N GLN A 137 10.55 -2.44 6.21
CA GLN A 137 11.45 -1.31 6.49
C GLN A 137 10.72 -0.14 7.16
N SER A 138 9.61 0.28 6.62
CA SER A 138 8.82 1.41 7.15
C SER A 138 8.13 1.06 8.48
N GLY A 139 7.89 -0.23 8.75
CA GLY A 139 7.13 -0.69 9.91
C GLY A 139 5.64 -0.42 9.82
N ARG A 140 5.13 -0.23 8.63
CA ARG A 140 3.71 -0.09 8.31
C ARG A 140 2.95 -1.35 8.70
N GLY A 141 1.76 -1.21 9.27
CA GLY A 141 0.97 -2.32 9.82
C GLY A 141 0.08 -3.04 8.80
N ASP A 142 0.09 -2.61 7.53
CA ASP A 142 -0.68 -3.20 6.43
C ASP A 142 0.16 -3.26 5.15
N LEU A 143 -0.13 -4.18 4.26
CA LEU A 143 0.47 -4.19 2.92
C LEU A 143 -0.26 -3.20 2.02
N MET A 144 0.52 -2.41 1.27
CA MET A 144 -0.04 -1.60 0.20
C MET A 144 -0.68 -2.50 -0.87
N VAL A 145 -1.90 -2.17 -1.29
CA VAL A 145 -2.60 -2.94 -2.32
C VAL A 145 -2.05 -2.59 -3.69
N LEU A 146 -1.52 -3.57 -4.41
CA LEU A 146 -1.20 -3.45 -5.82
C LEU A 146 -2.37 -4.01 -6.63
N GLN A 147 -3.09 -3.13 -7.31
CA GLN A 147 -4.21 -3.50 -8.18
C GLN A 147 -3.72 -4.14 -9.49
N SER A 148 -4.59 -4.91 -10.12
CA SER A 148 -4.30 -5.47 -11.44
C SER A 148 -4.15 -4.36 -12.47
N PRO A 149 -3.15 -4.46 -13.37
CA PRO A 149 -2.99 -3.51 -14.46
C PRO A 149 -4.20 -3.50 -15.38
N GLN A 150 -4.67 -2.32 -15.79
CA GLN A 150 -5.84 -2.20 -16.67
C GLN A 150 -5.77 -0.96 -17.57
N LYS A 151 -6.67 -0.92 -18.58
CA LYS A 151 -6.80 0.23 -19.47
C LYS A 151 -7.49 1.39 -18.74
N ILE A 152 -7.10 2.61 -19.07
CA ILE A 152 -7.64 3.83 -18.46
C ILE A 152 -9.18 3.90 -18.54
N ALA A 153 -9.78 3.60 -19.67
CA ALA A 153 -11.23 3.64 -19.84
C ALA A 153 -11.98 2.67 -18.91
N ASN A 154 -11.44 1.45 -18.73
CA ASN A 154 -12.02 0.47 -17.81
C ASN A 154 -11.91 0.96 -16.37
N TYR A 155 -10.74 1.48 -15.99
CA TYR A 155 -10.53 2.02 -14.65
C TYR A 155 -11.46 3.18 -14.33
N LEU A 156 -11.63 4.14 -15.24
CA LEU A 156 -12.51 5.28 -15.02
C LEU A 156 -13.98 4.87 -14.90
N HIS A 157 -14.41 3.85 -15.66
CA HIS A 157 -15.73 3.26 -15.47
C HIS A 157 -15.87 2.65 -14.06
N GLU A 158 -14.92 1.82 -13.61
CA GLU A 158 -14.93 1.26 -12.26
C GLU A 158 -14.89 2.36 -11.19
N TYR A 159 -13.99 3.35 -11.37
CA TYR A 159 -13.88 4.49 -10.47
C TYR A 159 -15.21 5.25 -10.34
N SER A 160 -15.94 5.47 -11.44
CA SER A 160 -17.24 6.16 -11.40
C SER A 160 -18.29 5.40 -10.57
N CYS A 161 -18.23 4.07 -10.57
CA CYS A 161 -19.15 3.18 -9.86
C CYS A 161 -18.80 3.01 -8.35
N LEU A 162 -17.64 3.49 -7.88
CA LEU A 162 -17.27 3.37 -6.47
C LEU A 162 -18.25 4.16 -5.59
N ASN A 163 -18.88 3.48 -4.65
CA ASN A 163 -19.81 4.08 -3.68
C ASN A 163 -19.09 4.49 -2.39
N VAL A 164 -18.10 5.38 -2.52
CA VAL A 164 -17.34 5.94 -1.40
C VAL A 164 -17.19 7.45 -1.60
N GLN A 165 -16.99 8.19 -0.51
CA GLN A 165 -16.60 9.59 -0.64
C GLN A 165 -15.20 9.65 -1.25
N LYS A 166 -15.09 10.15 -2.47
CA LYS A 166 -13.84 10.14 -3.26
C LYS A 166 -13.56 11.48 -3.89
N TYR A 167 -12.28 11.78 -4.04
CA TYR A 167 -11.75 12.97 -4.70
C TYR A 167 -10.73 12.53 -5.74
N GLY A 168 -10.85 13.03 -6.98
CA GLY A 168 -9.87 12.83 -8.04
C GLY A 168 -8.92 14.02 -8.14
N LEU A 169 -7.62 13.76 -8.18
CA LEU A 169 -6.59 14.72 -8.52
C LEU A 169 -5.92 14.26 -9.81
N PHE A 170 -6.11 15.00 -10.89
CA PHE A 170 -5.53 14.70 -12.18
C PHE A 170 -4.28 15.56 -12.40
N ALA A 171 -3.11 14.92 -12.38
CA ALA A 171 -1.85 15.57 -12.66
C ALA A 171 -1.67 15.71 -14.19
N TYR A 172 -1.86 16.89 -14.70
CA TYR A 172 -1.80 17.24 -16.12
C TYR A 172 -0.80 18.36 -16.37
N GLU A 173 -0.02 18.25 -17.45
CA GLU A 173 1.02 19.22 -17.81
C GLU A 173 0.49 20.41 -18.60
N GLY A 174 -0.76 20.32 -19.10
CA GLY A 174 -1.43 21.40 -19.84
C GLY A 174 -2.02 22.48 -18.94
N GLU A 175 -2.82 23.36 -19.53
CA GLU A 175 -3.53 24.40 -18.80
C GLU A 175 -4.52 23.82 -17.82
N THR A 176 -4.49 24.29 -16.57
CA THR A 176 -5.37 23.83 -15.49
C THR A 176 -5.99 25.01 -14.76
N THR A 177 -7.20 24.80 -14.23
CA THR A 177 -7.91 25.82 -13.44
C THR A 177 -7.39 25.92 -12.01
N LEU A 178 -6.71 24.88 -11.50
CA LEU A 178 -6.21 24.78 -10.13
C LEU A 178 -4.79 24.22 -10.11
N ASN A 179 -3.93 24.81 -9.30
CA ASN A 179 -2.68 24.17 -8.95
C ASN A 179 -2.88 23.12 -7.83
N LEU A 180 -1.89 22.24 -7.64
CA LEU A 180 -1.94 21.16 -6.67
C LEU A 180 -2.27 21.64 -5.24
N LYS A 181 -1.63 22.75 -4.80
CA LYS A 181 -1.87 23.30 -3.46
C LYS A 181 -3.32 23.72 -3.24
N GLN A 182 -3.92 24.37 -4.25
CA GLN A 182 -5.33 24.78 -4.21
C GLN A 182 -6.27 23.57 -4.21
N ALA A 183 -5.99 22.56 -5.05
CA ALA A 183 -6.77 21.33 -5.13
C ALA A 183 -6.75 20.57 -3.81
N VAL A 184 -5.56 20.35 -3.24
CA VAL A 184 -5.40 19.69 -1.91
C VAL A 184 -6.09 20.50 -0.83
N GLY A 185 -5.97 21.84 -0.83
CA GLY A 185 -6.66 22.70 0.14
C GLY A 185 -8.17 22.53 0.11
N ARG A 186 -8.78 22.43 -1.08
CA ARG A 186 -10.24 22.18 -1.22
C ARG A 186 -10.64 20.80 -0.66
N ILE A 187 -9.87 19.75 -0.93
CA ILE A 187 -10.13 18.41 -0.41
C ILE A 187 -10.07 18.41 1.12
N LEU A 188 -9.05 19.02 1.70
CA LEU A 188 -8.90 19.08 3.16
C LEU A 188 -10.07 19.84 3.81
N LEU A 189 -10.49 20.97 3.25
CA LEU A 189 -11.64 21.73 3.76
C LEU A 189 -12.93 20.90 3.72
N SER A 190 -13.24 20.25 2.57
CA SER A 190 -14.44 19.41 2.45
C SER A 190 -14.43 18.20 3.40
N THR A 191 -13.25 17.64 3.66
CA THR A 191 -13.09 16.55 4.62
C THR A 191 -13.30 17.01 6.07
N LEU A 192 -12.90 18.24 6.41
CA LEU A 192 -13.12 18.84 7.73
C LEU A 192 -14.59 19.21 7.95
N GLU A 193 -15.25 19.77 6.95
CA GLU A 193 -16.68 20.11 7.00
C GLU A 193 -17.55 18.86 7.21
N SER A 194 -17.23 17.76 6.53
CA SER A 194 -17.91 16.47 6.71
C SER A 194 -17.81 15.95 8.15
N LYS A 195 -16.67 16.19 8.81
CA LYS A 195 -16.47 15.80 10.22
C LYS A 195 -17.20 16.72 11.22
N SER A 196 -17.35 18.01 10.91
CA SER A 196 -18.01 18.98 11.79
C SER A 196 -19.53 18.82 11.86
N VAL A 197 -20.17 18.34 10.79
CA VAL A 197 -21.61 18.05 10.75
C VAL A 197 -21.99 16.84 11.60
N GLN A 198 -21.05 15.98 11.96
CA GLN A 198 -21.29 14.74 12.71
C GLN A 198 -20.98 14.84 14.23
N GLY A 199 -20.89 16.03 14.80
CA GLY A 199 -20.85 16.28 16.24
C GLY A 199 -19.74 15.52 17.00
N HIS A 200 -18.85 16.27 17.63
CA HIS A 200 -17.75 15.86 18.51
C HIS A 200 -17.90 14.51 19.22
N ARG A 201 -17.19 13.50 18.73
CA ARG A 201 -16.59 12.47 19.57
C ARG A 201 -15.15 12.23 19.08
N VAL A 202 -14.22 12.93 19.71
CA VAL A 202 -12.80 12.62 19.59
C VAL A 202 -12.58 11.28 20.29
N GLY A 203 -12.17 10.26 19.55
CA GLY A 203 -11.52 9.13 20.15
C GLY A 203 -12.08 7.73 19.98
N GLN A 204 -12.95 7.42 18.97
CA GLN A 204 -13.20 6.01 18.61
C GLN A 204 -13.75 5.94 17.17
N ASN A 205 -12.97 5.34 16.24
CA ASN A 205 -13.44 4.96 14.92
C ASN A 205 -14.21 3.62 14.99
N GLU A 206 -15.32 3.59 15.69
CA GLU A 206 -16.24 2.43 15.74
C GLU A 206 -17.52 2.63 14.90
N SER A 207 -17.64 3.74 14.17
CA SER A 207 -18.67 3.84 13.14
C SER A 207 -18.13 3.20 11.86
N GLY A 208 -18.78 2.16 11.37
CA GLY A 208 -18.41 1.44 10.13
C GLY A 208 -18.48 2.29 8.84
N GLN A 209 -18.13 3.55 8.91
CA GLN A 209 -18.02 4.45 7.78
C GLN A 209 -16.68 4.27 7.09
N ILE A 210 -16.75 4.05 5.78
CA ILE A 210 -15.57 3.99 4.92
C ILE A 210 -14.95 5.40 4.88
N PRO A 211 -13.65 5.57 5.21
CA PRO A 211 -13.02 6.88 5.17
C PRO A 211 -12.96 7.44 3.75
N PRO A 212 -12.94 8.77 3.60
CA PRO A 212 -12.81 9.40 2.30
C PRO A 212 -11.50 8.99 1.62
N GLU A 213 -11.54 8.84 0.31
CA GLU A 213 -10.41 8.42 -0.51
C GLU A 213 -10.01 9.50 -1.51
N VAL A 214 -8.71 9.71 -1.66
CA VAL A 214 -8.12 10.58 -2.68
C VAL A 214 -7.44 9.71 -3.72
N TYR A 215 -7.76 9.91 -4.97
CA TYR A 215 -7.19 9.24 -6.13
C TYR A 215 -6.33 10.23 -6.90
N LEU A 216 -5.01 9.98 -6.92
CA LEU A 216 -4.06 10.77 -7.67
C LEU A 216 -3.78 10.08 -9.01
N PHE A 217 -4.18 10.70 -10.10
CA PHE A 217 -3.96 10.23 -11.47
C PHE A 217 -2.68 10.85 -12.02
N VAL A 218 -1.71 10.03 -12.39
CA VAL A 218 -0.40 10.47 -12.91
C VAL A 218 -0.10 9.73 -14.21
N GLY A 219 0.26 10.44 -15.26
CA GLY A 219 0.71 9.84 -16.52
C GLY A 219 2.00 9.04 -16.36
N GLY A 220 2.36 8.30 -17.40
CA GLY A 220 3.67 7.68 -17.52
C GLY A 220 4.79 8.72 -17.76
N GLU A 221 5.96 8.28 -18.24
CA GLU A 221 7.10 9.18 -18.53
C GLU A 221 6.76 10.27 -19.57
N GLY A 222 5.77 10.04 -20.45
CA GLY A 222 5.30 10.98 -21.46
C GLY A 222 4.02 11.74 -21.08
N GLY A 223 3.57 11.67 -19.82
CA GLY A 223 2.33 12.29 -19.37
C GLY A 223 1.06 11.57 -19.86
N TRP A 224 0.04 12.35 -20.21
CA TRP A 224 -1.24 11.91 -20.78
C TRP A 224 -1.40 12.39 -22.21
N SER A 225 -2.02 11.60 -23.09
CA SER A 225 -2.44 12.10 -24.40
C SER A 225 -3.63 13.05 -24.26
N VAL A 226 -3.87 13.86 -25.30
CA VAL A 226 -5.02 14.79 -25.33
C VAL A 226 -6.33 14.00 -25.20
N GLN A 227 -6.44 12.86 -25.91
CA GLN A 227 -7.62 12.01 -25.87
C GLN A 227 -7.83 11.40 -24.46
N GLU A 228 -6.77 11.05 -23.77
CA GLU A 228 -6.86 10.56 -22.40
C GLU A 228 -7.26 11.66 -21.42
N ALA A 229 -6.72 12.87 -21.60
CA ALA A 229 -7.06 14.03 -20.76
C ALA A 229 -8.54 14.42 -20.89
N GLU A 230 -9.16 14.20 -22.04
CA GLU A 230 -10.60 14.44 -22.28
C GLU A 230 -11.52 13.45 -21.55
N LEU A 231 -10.99 12.35 -21.03
CA LEU A 231 -11.77 11.37 -20.26
C LEU A 231 -12.00 11.78 -18.80
N PHE A 232 -11.22 12.76 -18.28
CA PHE A 232 -11.28 13.26 -16.90
C PHE A 232 -12.11 14.53 -16.77
#